data_7686790a3220adf2dd8cc3168303e239
#
_entry.id   7686790a3220adf2dd8cc3168303e239
#
_cell.length_a   1.000
_cell.length_b   1.000
_cell.length_c   1.000
_cell.angle_alpha   90.00
_cell.angle_beta   90.00
_cell.angle_gamma   90.00
#
_symmetry.space_group_name_H-M   'P 1'
#
loop_
_entity.id
_entity.type
_entity.pdbx_description
1 polymer ?
#
loop_
_entity_poly.entity_id
_entity_poly.type
_entity_poly.pdbx_seq_one_letter_code
_entity_poly.pdbx_strand_id
1 'polypeptide(L)'
;YVFSSGMAAATAAVLSACKSGGHVVCVRTAYGPLKDFLQNYCREHMNIRTTLIDGDDPMEMEEALTEETQLLVLESPSSVVFHVQDIERAAEAAHKKGALVYIDNTFCTPIYQNPIEMGADFVMHTASKYLGGHSDLIGGSLTVKDPALGKKVRIMREQLGSCLLYTSDAAD
;
A
#
# COMPACT_ATOMS: atom_id res chain seq x y z
N TYR A 1 -4.83 -11.82 0.10
CA TYR A 1 -5.91 -11.57 -0.87
C TYR A 1 -5.31 -11.34 -2.25
N VAL A 2 -5.92 -11.91 -3.27
CA VAL A 2 -5.48 -11.77 -4.66
C VAL A 2 -6.42 -10.85 -5.42
N PHE A 3 -5.87 -10.06 -6.34
CA PHE A 3 -6.56 -8.99 -7.08
C PHE A 3 -6.23 -9.06 -8.57
N SER A 4 -7.09 -8.47 -9.38
CA SER A 4 -6.92 -8.38 -10.84
C SER A 4 -5.71 -7.54 -11.28
N SER A 5 -5.14 -6.71 -10.40
CA SER A 5 -3.92 -5.94 -10.64
C SER A 5 -3.30 -5.44 -9.34
N GLY A 6 -2.04 -4.99 -9.38
CA GLY A 6 -1.39 -4.32 -8.26
C GLY A 6 -2.13 -3.06 -7.83
N MET A 7 -2.61 -2.24 -8.79
CA MET A 7 -3.41 -1.04 -8.47
C MET A 7 -4.74 -1.39 -7.80
N ALA A 8 -5.40 -2.47 -8.19
CA ALA A 8 -6.61 -2.93 -7.52
C ALA A 8 -6.34 -3.30 -6.05
N ALA A 9 -5.21 -3.95 -5.78
CA ALA A 9 -4.77 -4.27 -4.42
C ALA A 9 -4.46 -3.00 -3.60
N ALA A 10 -3.71 -2.06 -4.19
CA ALA A 10 -3.35 -0.79 -3.55
C ALA A 10 -4.60 0.07 -3.25
N THR A 11 -5.51 0.20 -4.21
CA THR A 11 -6.78 0.93 -4.04
C THR A 11 -7.62 0.31 -2.93
N ALA A 12 -7.74 -1.02 -2.89
CA ALA A 12 -8.48 -1.72 -1.83
C ALA A 12 -7.85 -1.49 -0.45
N ALA A 13 -6.52 -1.44 -0.34
CA ALA A 13 -5.83 -1.12 0.90
C ALA A 13 -6.16 0.29 1.38
N VAL A 14 -6.00 1.30 0.51
CA VAL A 14 -6.30 2.71 0.82
C VAL A 14 -7.75 2.88 1.27
N LEU A 15 -8.72 2.34 0.51
CA LEU A 15 -10.14 2.47 0.83
C LEU A 15 -10.56 1.67 2.07
N SER A 16 -9.80 0.64 2.46
CA SER A 16 -10.02 -0.11 3.70
C SER A 16 -9.48 0.61 4.94
N ALA A 17 -8.41 1.39 4.75
CA ALA A 17 -7.72 2.11 5.82
C ALA A 17 -8.32 3.50 6.07
N CYS A 18 -8.66 4.23 4.99
CA CYS A 18 -8.98 5.64 5.06
C CYS A 18 -10.49 5.90 5.07
N LYS A 19 -10.87 6.90 5.83
CA LYS A 19 -12.22 7.47 5.86
C LYS A 19 -12.21 8.86 5.22
N SER A 20 -13.37 9.31 4.76
CA SER A 20 -13.54 10.68 4.25
C SER A 20 -13.05 11.71 5.25
N GLY A 21 -12.34 12.72 4.76
CA GLY A 21 -11.75 13.78 5.56
C GLY A 21 -10.42 13.45 6.23
N GLY A 22 -9.88 12.24 6.00
CA GLY A 22 -8.64 11.79 6.60
C GLY A 22 -7.37 12.38 5.98
N HIS A 23 -6.24 11.93 6.48
CA HIS A 23 -4.91 12.31 6.01
C HIS A 23 -4.07 11.08 5.68
N VAL A 24 -3.29 11.17 4.61
CA VAL A 24 -2.34 10.16 4.15
C VAL A 24 -0.97 10.80 4.02
N VAL A 25 0.05 10.18 4.58
CA VAL A 25 1.46 10.50 4.29
C VAL A 25 1.98 9.48 3.28
N CYS A 26 2.63 9.94 2.21
CA CYS A 26 3.10 9.07 1.14
C CYS A 26 4.51 9.48 0.70
N VAL A 27 5.40 8.50 0.54
CA VAL A 27 6.73 8.78 -0.03
C VAL A 27 6.60 9.26 -1.47
N ARG A 28 7.31 10.34 -1.79
CA ARG A 28 7.29 11.00 -3.11
C ARG A 28 7.72 10.05 -4.23
N THR A 29 8.55 9.08 -3.90
CA THR A 29 9.12 8.08 -4.80
C THR A 29 8.21 6.87 -5.02
N ALA A 30 7.02 6.80 -4.39
CA ALA A 30 6.05 5.75 -4.60
C ALA A 30 5.52 5.74 -6.05
N TYR A 31 4.99 4.59 -6.46
CA TYR A 31 4.44 4.36 -7.79
C TYR A 31 3.47 5.46 -8.24
N GLY A 32 3.74 6.05 -9.42
CA GLY A 32 3.02 7.23 -9.92
C GLY A 32 1.49 7.11 -9.87
N PRO A 33 0.89 6.08 -10.47
CA PRO A 33 -0.56 5.89 -10.45
C PRO A 33 -1.19 5.81 -9.04
N LEU A 34 -0.47 5.30 -8.04
CA LEU A 34 -0.96 5.32 -6.66
C LEU A 34 -0.96 6.73 -6.10
N LYS A 35 0.09 7.51 -6.36
CA LYS A 35 0.13 8.92 -5.95
C LYS A 35 -0.97 9.73 -6.63
N ASP A 36 -1.18 9.51 -7.94
CA ASP A 36 -2.26 10.17 -8.68
C ASP A 36 -3.65 9.82 -8.10
N PHE A 37 -3.86 8.57 -7.73
CA PHE A 37 -5.08 8.14 -7.06
C PHE A 37 -5.28 8.87 -5.72
N LEU A 38 -4.23 8.99 -4.90
CA LEU A 38 -4.29 9.70 -3.61
C LEU A 38 -4.53 11.21 -3.79
N GLN A 39 -3.77 11.86 -4.69
CA GLN A 39 -3.77 13.31 -4.84
C GLN A 39 -4.96 13.84 -5.65
N ASN A 40 -5.54 13.04 -6.52
CA ASN A 40 -6.67 13.41 -7.36
C ASN A 40 -7.96 12.77 -6.84
N TYR A 41 -8.16 11.49 -7.07
CA TYR A 41 -9.43 10.82 -6.75
C TYR A 41 -9.79 10.89 -5.26
N CYS A 42 -8.86 10.51 -4.38
CA CYS A 42 -9.12 10.54 -2.93
C CYS A 42 -9.34 11.96 -2.41
N ARG A 43 -8.62 12.93 -2.96
CA ARG A 43 -8.81 14.33 -2.61
C ARG A 43 -10.18 14.86 -3.05
N GLU A 44 -10.57 14.62 -4.29
CA GLU A 44 -11.81 15.19 -4.87
C GLU A 44 -13.07 14.51 -4.35
N HIS A 45 -13.04 13.17 -4.21
CA HIS A 45 -14.23 12.38 -3.91
C HIS A 45 -14.35 11.95 -2.45
N MET A 46 -13.23 11.95 -1.71
CA MET A 46 -13.19 11.51 -0.32
C MET A 46 -12.69 12.59 0.64
N ASN A 47 -12.34 13.77 0.13
CA ASN A 47 -11.76 14.86 0.93
C ASN A 47 -10.54 14.41 1.75
N ILE A 48 -9.75 13.46 1.24
CA ILE A 48 -8.54 12.97 1.87
C ILE A 48 -7.37 13.88 1.47
N ARG A 49 -6.64 14.38 2.46
CA ARG A 49 -5.41 15.15 2.24
C ARG A 49 -4.21 14.21 2.10
N THR A 50 -3.29 14.51 1.20
CA THR A 50 -2.06 13.74 1.03
C THR A 50 -0.85 14.65 1.20
N THR A 51 0.03 14.31 2.15
CA THR A 51 1.35 14.92 2.31
C THR A 51 2.40 14.01 1.66
N LEU A 52 3.19 14.58 0.74
CA LEU A 52 4.32 13.88 0.13
C LEU A 52 5.60 14.20 0.86
N ILE A 53 6.34 13.16 1.24
CA ILE A 53 7.65 13.23 1.89
C ILE A 53 8.71 12.56 1.02
N ASP A 54 9.98 12.88 1.24
CA ASP A 54 11.07 12.20 0.52
C ASP A 54 11.33 10.80 1.11
N GLY A 55 11.13 10.67 2.43
CA GLY A 55 11.16 9.37 3.12
C GLY A 55 12.57 8.86 3.43
N ASP A 56 13.61 9.66 3.15
CA ASP A 56 15.01 9.36 3.46
C ASP A 56 15.37 9.83 4.88
N ASP A 57 14.73 10.89 5.35
CA ASP A 57 14.91 11.43 6.70
C ASP A 57 13.77 10.94 7.61
N PRO A 58 14.09 10.13 8.62
CA PRO A 58 13.10 9.71 9.61
C PRO A 58 12.44 10.86 10.36
N MET A 59 13.12 12.01 10.53
CA MET A 59 12.54 13.18 11.20
C MET A 59 11.46 13.83 10.33
N GLU A 60 11.68 13.95 9.02
CA GLU A 60 10.67 14.45 8.07
C GLU A 60 9.39 13.59 8.16
N MET A 61 9.58 12.28 8.23
CA MET A 61 8.46 11.34 8.33
C MET A 61 7.68 11.51 9.65
N GLU A 62 8.40 11.63 10.78
CA GLU A 62 7.78 11.83 12.09
C GLU A 62 7.01 13.16 12.17
N GLU A 63 7.55 14.24 11.57
CA GLU A 63 6.91 15.56 11.51
C GLU A 63 5.68 15.60 10.61
N ALA A 64 5.68 14.82 9.50
CA ALA A 64 4.55 14.74 8.59
C ALA A 64 3.36 13.96 9.17
N LEU A 65 3.61 13.05 10.11
CA LEU A 65 2.59 12.23 10.76
C LEU A 65 1.87 13.02 11.86
N THR A 66 0.56 13.10 11.76
CA THR A 66 -0.33 13.76 12.72
C THR A 66 -1.37 12.80 13.29
N GLU A 67 -2.11 13.21 14.32
CA GLU A 67 -3.22 12.44 14.86
C GLU A 67 -4.38 12.24 13.86
N GLU A 68 -4.41 13.01 12.78
CA GLU A 68 -5.38 12.86 11.68
C GLU A 68 -4.89 11.88 10.61
N THR A 69 -3.62 11.47 10.65
CA THR A 69 -3.05 10.54 9.67
C THR A 69 -3.67 9.16 9.86
N GLN A 70 -4.20 8.61 8.80
CA GLN A 70 -4.85 7.30 8.79
C GLN A 70 -4.00 6.23 8.11
N LEU A 71 -3.11 6.65 7.18
CA LEU A 71 -2.27 5.75 6.43
C LEU A 71 -0.92 6.41 6.11
N LEU A 72 0.15 5.67 6.37
CA LEU A 72 1.49 5.92 5.84
C LEU A 72 1.72 4.98 4.65
N VAL A 73 2.09 5.54 3.50
CA VAL A 73 2.34 4.80 2.26
C VAL A 73 3.83 4.80 1.95
N LEU A 74 4.41 3.62 1.94
CA LEU A 74 5.82 3.35 1.65
C LEU A 74 5.98 2.52 0.37
N GLU A 75 7.15 2.60 -0.23
CA GLU A 75 7.64 1.71 -1.28
C GLU A 75 9.16 1.57 -1.13
N SER A 76 9.63 0.41 -0.69
CA SER A 76 11.04 0.20 -0.34
C SER A 76 11.57 -1.15 -0.85
N PRO A 77 12.54 -1.15 -1.77
CA PRO A 77 13.07 -0.01 -2.53
C PRO A 77 12.03 0.66 -3.41
N SER A 78 12.14 1.98 -3.57
CA SER A 78 11.16 2.76 -4.32
C SER A 78 11.33 2.65 -5.83
N SER A 79 10.25 2.91 -6.57
CA SER A 79 10.27 2.97 -8.04
C SER A 79 11.32 3.97 -8.55
N VAL A 80 12.01 3.59 -9.62
CA VAL A 80 12.94 4.40 -10.42
C VAL A 80 14.25 4.76 -9.71
N VAL A 81 14.19 5.32 -8.49
CA VAL A 81 15.37 5.84 -7.77
C VAL A 81 15.93 4.87 -6.73
N PHE A 82 15.20 3.79 -6.42
CA PHE A 82 15.61 2.72 -5.51
C PHE A 82 15.95 3.18 -4.07
N HIS A 83 15.32 4.25 -3.60
CA HIS A 83 15.45 4.66 -2.20
C HIS A 83 14.92 3.59 -1.27
N VAL A 84 15.63 3.38 -0.16
CA VAL A 84 15.28 2.40 0.88
C VAL A 84 14.86 3.16 2.13
N GLN A 85 13.64 2.88 2.61
CA GLN A 85 13.13 3.46 3.85
C GLN A 85 13.38 2.51 5.03
N ASP A 86 13.57 3.08 6.22
CA ASP A 86 13.58 2.34 7.48
C ASP A 86 12.13 1.98 7.87
N ILE A 87 11.70 0.78 7.44
CA ILE A 87 10.31 0.34 7.58
C ILE A 87 9.92 0.20 9.05
N GLU A 88 10.80 -0.33 9.89
CA GLU A 88 10.52 -0.57 11.32
C GLU A 88 10.28 0.77 12.04
N ARG A 89 11.19 1.73 11.84
CA ARG A 89 11.05 3.06 12.42
C ARG A 89 9.83 3.80 11.88
N ALA A 90 9.56 3.69 10.59
CA ALA A 90 8.39 4.27 9.95
C ALA A 90 7.09 3.71 10.54
N ALA A 91 7.03 2.38 10.74
CA ALA A 91 5.87 1.72 11.32
C ALA A 91 5.66 2.14 12.79
N GLU A 92 6.73 2.21 13.58
CA GLU A 92 6.63 2.69 14.95
C GLU A 92 6.11 4.13 15.04
N ALA A 93 6.61 5.02 14.17
CA ALA A 93 6.18 6.42 14.13
C ALA A 93 4.70 6.54 13.74
N ALA A 94 4.26 5.81 12.70
CA ALA A 94 2.88 5.80 12.25
C ALA A 94 1.92 5.25 13.32
N HIS A 95 2.27 4.12 13.95
CA HIS A 95 1.45 3.50 14.98
C HIS A 95 1.32 4.35 16.24
N LYS A 96 2.35 5.14 16.62
CA LYS A 96 2.25 6.13 17.71
C LYS A 96 1.18 7.19 17.46
N LYS A 97 0.87 7.45 16.18
CA LYS A 97 -0.19 8.38 15.75
C LYS A 97 -1.52 7.68 15.43
N GLY A 98 -1.58 6.36 15.57
CA GLY A 98 -2.76 5.56 15.22
C GLY A 98 -2.97 5.34 13.72
N ALA A 99 -1.97 5.69 12.91
CA ALA A 99 -1.98 5.46 11.47
C ALA A 99 -1.58 4.02 11.12
N LEU A 100 -2.19 3.46 10.08
CA LEU A 100 -1.80 2.18 9.50
C LEU A 100 -0.63 2.37 8.52
N VAL A 101 0.11 1.30 8.27
CA VAL A 101 1.27 1.30 7.36
C VAL A 101 1.01 0.38 6.17
N TYR A 102 1.05 0.96 4.98
CA TYR A 102 1.04 0.25 3.71
C TYR A 102 2.42 0.32 3.07
N ILE A 103 2.88 -0.80 2.53
CA ILE A 103 4.10 -0.86 1.73
C ILE A 103 3.88 -1.61 0.43
N ASP A 104 4.35 -1.04 -0.66
CA ASP A 104 4.58 -1.76 -1.91
C ASP A 104 5.94 -2.48 -1.82
N ASN A 105 5.89 -3.81 -1.71
CA ASN A 105 7.05 -4.69 -1.59
C ASN A 105 7.37 -5.42 -2.90
N THR A 106 6.89 -4.91 -4.01
CA THR A 106 7.01 -5.55 -5.32
C THR A 106 8.46 -5.85 -5.69
N PHE A 107 9.39 -4.92 -5.38
CA PHE A 107 10.80 -5.05 -5.71
C PHE A 107 11.51 -6.18 -4.96
N CYS A 108 11.36 -6.19 -3.63
CA CYS A 108 12.03 -7.19 -2.80
C CYS A 108 11.37 -8.56 -2.83
N THR A 109 10.09 -8.62 -3.14
CA THR A 109 9.30 -9.86 -3.02
C THR A 109 9.27 -10.41 -1.58
N PRO A 110 8.46 -11.42 -1.27
CA PRO A 110 8.48 -12.03 0.07
C PRO A 110 9.78 -12.79 0.41
N ILE A 111 10.67 -12.98 -0.60
CA ILE A 111 11.93 -13.74 -0.41
C ILE A 111 12.99 -12.89 0.26
N TYR A 112 13.10 -11.60 -0.13
CA TYR A 112 14.17 -10.72 0.34
C TYR A 112 13.73 -9.75 1.43
N GLN A 113 12.42 -9.50 1.57
CA GLN A 113 11.91 -8.58 2.58
C GLN A 113 10.52 -9.03 3.07
N ASN A 114 10.33 -9.08 4.39
CA ASN A 114 9.06 -9.41 5.02
C ASN A 114 8.52 -8.26 5.87
N PRO A 115 7.87 -7.24 5.25
CA PRO A 115 7.46 -6.03 5.95
C PRO A 115 6.41 -6.25 7.05
N ILE A 116 5.66 -7.34 7.02
CA ILE A 116 4.71 -7.69 8.11
C ILE A 116 5.45 -7.86 9.44
N GLU A 117 6.63 -8.48 9.43
CA GLU A 117 7.46 -8.64 10.63
C GLU A 117 8.11 -7.32 11.05
N MET A 118 8.31 -6.40 10.10
CA MET A 118 8.85 -5.07 10.32
C MET A 118 7.79 -4.04 10.75
N GLY A 119 6.54 -4.46 10.94
CA GLY A 119 5.46 -3.62 11.47
C GLY A 119 4.44 -3.13 10.45
N ALA A 120 4.59 -3.42 9.16
CA ALA A 120 3.58 -3.04 8.17
C ALA A 120 2.22 -3.74 8.41
N ASP A 121 1.12 -3.03 8.19
CA ASP A 121 -0.25 -3.55 8.30
C ASP A 121 -0.74 -4.12 6.98
N PHE A 122 -0.28 -3.53 5.87
CA PHE A 122 -0.55 -3.95 4.51
C PHE A 122 0.75 -4.13 3.73
N VAL A 123 0.92 -5.27 3.12
CA VAL A 123 2.03 -5.54 2.19
C VAL A 123 1.47 -5.91 0.83
N MET A 124 1.70 -5.04 -0.13
CA MET A 124 1.26 -5.21 -1.51
C MET A 124 2.39 -5.73 -2.39
N HIS A 125 2.04 -6.56 -3.34
CA HIS A 125 2.90 -6.93 -4.45
C HIS A 125 2.10 -6.86 -5.75
N THR A 126 2.65 -6.20 -6.77
CA THR A 126 2.14 -6.42 -8.12
C THR A 126 2.71 -7.72 -8.69
N ALA A 127 1.83 -8.70 -8.90
CA ALA A 127 2.24 -10.01 -9.40
C ALA A 127 2.72 -9.97 -10.88
N SER A 128 2.38 -8.90 -11.59
CA SER A 128 2.81 -8.64 -12.98
C SER A 128 4.32 -8.47 -13.14
N LYS A 129 5.06 -8.32 -12.05
CA LYS A 129 6.51 -8.11 -12.03
C LYS A 129 7.24 -9.38 -11.56
N TYR A 130 7.93 -9.33 -10.46
CA TYR A 130 8.83 -10.40 -10.02
C TYR A 130 8.12 -11.68 -9.56
N LEU A 131 6.88 -11.60 -9.07
CA LEU A 131 6.11 -12.80 -8.69
C LEU A 131 5.72 -13.61 -9.94
N GLY A 132 5.27 -12.96 -11.01
CA GLY A 132 5.00 -13.62 -12.29
C GLY A 132 6.29 -13.98 -13.04
N GLY A 133 7.22 -13.02 -13.11
CA GLY A 133 8.57 -13.21 -13.63
C GLY A 133 8.71 -13.29 -15.15
N HIS A 134 7.62 -13.41 -15.90
CA HIS A 134 7.64 -13.69 -17.34
C HIS A 134 6.94 -12.62 -18.20
N SER A 135 6.44 -11.54 -17.59
CA SER A 135 5.70 -10.47 -18.29
C SER A 135 4.44 -10.93 -19.03
N ASP A 136 3.85 -12.02 -18.62
CA ASP A 136 2.71 -12.70 -19.27
C ASP A 136 1.41 -12.68 -18.46
N LEU A 137 1.45 -12.10 -17.25
CA LEU A 137 0.29 -11.98 -16.39
C LEU A 137 0.11 -10.57 -15.81
N ILE A 138 -1.13 -10.27 -15.47
CA ILE A 138 -1.49 -9.09 -14.67
C ILE A 138 -2.18 -9.59 -13.39
N GLY A 139 -1.70 -9.12 -12.25
CA GLY A 139 -2.27 -9.51 -10.96
C GLY A 139 -1.67 -8.68 -9.82
N GLY A 140 -2.31 -8.77 -8.67
CA GLY A 140 -1.83 -8.17 -7.43
C GLY A 140 -2.14 -9.03 -6.24
N SER A 141 -1.37 -8.88 -5.18
CA SER A 141 -1.65 -9.47 -3.88
C SER A 141 -1.58 -8.44 -2.77
N LEU A 142 -2.37 -8.64 -1.74
CA LEU A 142 -2.35 -7.83 -0.53
C LEU A 142 -2.37 -8.75 0.68
N THR A 143 -1.27 -8.73 1.42
CA THR A 143 -1.15 -9.39 2.72
C THR A 143 -1.54 -8.39 3.80
N VAL A 144 -2.35 -8.83 4.76
CA VAL A 144 -2.89 -7.99 5.83
C VAL A 144 -2.62 -8.64 7.17
N LYS A 145 -2.06 -7.88 8.11
CA LYS A 145 -1.65 -8.38 9.43
C LYS A 145 -2.85 -8.69 10.33
N ASP A 146 -3.80 -7.77 10.42
CA ASP A 146 -4.97 -7.89 11.28
C ASP A 146 -6.15 -8.56 10.54
N PRO A 147 -6.73 -9.66 11.09
CA PRO A 147 -7.90 -10.31 10.51
C PRO A 147 -9.14 -9.41 10.38
N ALA A 148 -9.35 -8.45 11.29
CA ALA A 148 -10.48 -7.52 11.22
C ALA A 148 -10.28 -6.53 10.04
N LEU A 149 -9.05 -6.05 9.85
CA LEU A 149 -8.67 -5.24 8.69
C LEU A 149 -8.79 -6.06 7.39
N GLY A 150 -8.40 -7.33 7.43
CA GLY A 150 -8.54 -8.25 6.31
C GLY A 150 -9.99 -8.44 5.85
N LYS A 151 -10.97 -8.44 6.78
CA LYS A 151 -12.39 -8.47 6.41
C LYS A 151 -12.81 -7.23 5.62
N LYS A 152 -12.31 -6.04 5.98
CA LYS A 152 -12.58 -4.81 5.22
C LYS A 152 -11.98 -4.88 3.80
N VAL A 153 -10.75 -5.36 3.68
CA VAL A 153 -10.09 -5.57 2.39
C VAL A 153 -10.89 -6.53 1.50
N ARG A 154 -11.38 -7.63 2.05
CA ARG A 154 -12.24 -8.57 1.32
C ARG A 154 -13.50 -7.90 0.79
N ILE A 155 -14.18 -7.12 1.63
CA ILE A 155 -15.39 -6.38 1.23
C ILE A 155 -15.06 -5.39 0.10
N MET A 156 -13.97 -4.63 0.24
CA MET A 156 -13.54 -3.70 -0.81
C MET A 156 -13.22 -4.42 -2.12
N ARG A 157 -12.51 -5.56 -2.06
CA ARG A 157 -12.22 -6.35 -3.26
C ARG A 157 -13.49 -6.77 -4.01
N GLU A 158 -14.49 -7.23 -3.27
CA GLU A 158 -15.78 -7.65 -3.83
C GLU A 158 -16.58 -6.47 -4.42
N GLN A 159 -16.67 -5.35 -3.67
CA GLN A 159 -17.42 -4.16 -4.09
C GLN A 159 -16.79 -3.41 -5.28
N LEU A 160 -15.47 -3.41 -5.38
CA LEU A 160 -14.75 -2.79 -6.49
C LEU A 160 -14.68 -3.69 -7.74
N GLY A 161 -15.19 -4.92 -7.67
CA GLY A 161 -15.11 -5.87 -8.77
C GLY A 161 -13.67 -6.26 -9.13
N SER A 162 -12.75 -6.16 -8.17
CA SER A 162 -11.31 -6.34 -8.40
C SER A 162 -10.81 -7.77 -8.12
N CYS A 163 -11.72 -8.75 -8.16
CA CYS A 163 -11.37 -10.17 -8.11
C CYS A 163 -10.71 -10.63 -9.42
N LEU A 164 -9.91 -11.70 -9.33
CA LEU A 164 -9.44 -12.40 -10.53
C LEU A 164 -10.62 -12.98 -11.30
N LEU A 165 -10.47 -13.06 -12.61
CA LEU A 165 -11.42 -13.79 -13.44
C LEU A 165 -11.36 -15.29 -13.09
N TYR A 166 -12.50 -15.93 -13.10
CA TYR A 166 -12.62 -17.38 -12.80
C TYR A 166 -11.75 -18.25 -13.72
N THR A 167 -11.53 -17.79 -14.95
CA THR A 167 -10.66 -18.44 -15.93
C THR A 167 -9.16 -18.25 -15.67
N SER A 168 -8.79 -17.35 -14.76
CA SER A 168 -7.39 -17.12 -14.35
C SER A 168 -7.03 -17.92 -13.10
N ASP A 169 -8.00 -18.58 -12.48
CA ASP A 169 -7.81 -19.46 -11.34
C ASP A 169 -7.43 -20.86 -11.86
N ALA A 170 -6.17 -21.01 -12.20
CA ALA A 170 -5.58 -22.27 -12.62
C ALA A 170 -5.14 -23.14 -11.43
N ALA A 171 -5.72 -22.93 -10.26
CA ALA A 171 -5.45 -23.70 -9.06
C ALA A 171 -6.48 -24.80 -8.86
N ASP A 172 -6.56 -25.71 -9.83
CA ASP A 172 -7.12 -27.06 -9.65
C ASP A 172 -5.99 -28.07 -9.36
#